data_d35057a6c3a9f5fd8f8957c138fd1887
#
_entry.id   d35057a6c3a9f5fd8f8957c138fd1887
#
_cell.length_a   1.000
_cell.length_b   1.000
_cell.length_c   1.000
_cell.angle_alpha   90.00
_cell.angle_beta   90.00
_cell.angle_gamma   90.00
#
_symmetry.space_group_name_H-M   'P 1'
#
loop_
_entity.id
_entity.type
_entity.pdbx_description
1 polymer ?
#
loop_
_entity_poly.entity_id
_entity_poly.type
_entity_poly.pdbx_seq_one_letter_code
_entity_poly.pdbx_strand_id
1 'polypeptide(L)'
;YNNNKLFYKNFKKARIDMNEFLSQLRINGYFNLSELEAVFLEENGKISALPKSESRPLIPKDIALFPDKDEPLITLVIDGKVLTGNLKFSGKDITWLNKKLKEQNINRISDVFLAVCDSNDKITSYKKIKNKPDRDMFQ
;
A
#
# COMPACT_ATOMS: atom_id res chain seq x y z
N TYR A 1 10.28 -21.85 -13.03
CA TYR A 1 11.26 -21.12 -13.84
C TYR A 1 12.46 -20.79 -13.00
N ASN A 2 13.63 -20.97 -13.52
CA ASN A 2 14.88 -20.60 -12.87
C ASN A 2 16.00 -20.46 -13.92
N ASN A 3 16.88 -19.47 -13.80
CA ASN A 3 18.01 -19.26 -14.69
C ASN A 3 17.64 -19.34 -16.19
N ASN A 4 16.64 -18.58 -16.62
CA ASN A 4 16.12 -18.53 -18.00
C ASN A 4 15.59 -19.86 -18.54
N LYS A 5 15.22 -20.82 -17.67
CA LYS A 5 14.72 -22.14 -18.08
C LYS A 5 13.32 -22.40 -17.53
N LEU A 6 12.42 -22.87 -18.39
CA LEU A 6 11.11 -23.38 -18.02
C LEU A 6 11.18 -24.90 -17.87
N PHE A 7 10.80 -25.42 -16.72
CA PHE A 7 10.87 -26.85 -16.41
C PHE A 7 9.52 -27.52 -16.72
N TYR A 8 9.34 -28.02 -17.92
CA TYR A 8 8.09 -28.63 -18.40
C TYR A 8 7.49 -29.67 -17.44
N LYS A 9 8.35 -30.55 -16.87
CA LYS A 9 7.90 -31.57 -15.90
C LYS A 9 7.26 -30.96 -14.66
N ASN A 10 7.76 -29.79 -14.19
CA ASN A 10 7.22 -29.11 -13.03
C ASN A 10 5.83 -28.51 -13.34
N PHE A 11 5.63 -27.95 -14.54
CA PHE A 11 4.31 -27.48 -14.98
C PHE A 11 3.28 -28.61 -15.01
N LYS A 12 3.66 -29.78 -15.55
CA LYS A 12 2.80 -30.96 -15.57
C LYS A 12 2.46 -31.46 -14.16
N LYS A 13 3.45 -31.54 -13.27
CA LYS A 13 3.24 -31.96 -11.88
C LYS A 13 2.34 -30.98 -11.12
N ALA A 14 2.53 -29.69 -11.33
CA ALA A 14 1.78 -28.62 -10.71
C ALA A 14 0.37 -28.44 -11.30
N ARG A 15 0.09 -29.04 -12.47
CA ARG A 15 -1.17 -28.87 -13.23
C ARG A 15 -1.49 -27.42 -13.56
N ILE A 16 -0.46 -26.60 -13.75
CA ILE A 16 -0.59 -25.21 -14.20
C ILE A 16 -0.27 -25.13 -15.68
N ASP A 17 -1.12 -24.47 -16.45
CA ASP A 17 -0.84 -24.22 -17.86
C ASP A 17 -0.03 -22.94 -18.07
N MET A 18 0.46 -22.76 -19.30
CA MET A 18 1.31 -21.61 -19.62
C MET A 18 0.53 -20.29 -19.61
N ASN A 19 -0.75 -20.30 -19.99
CA ASN A 19 -1.57 -19.08 -19.99
C ASN A 19 -1.86 -18.62 -18.56
N GLU A 20 -2.17 -19.57 -17.68
CA GLU A 20 -2.35 -19.30 -16.25
C GLU A 20 -1.06 -18.76 -15.63
N PHE A 21 0.07 -19.40 -15.89
CA PHE A 21 1.38 -18.96 -15.42
C PHE A 21 1.70 -17.51 -15.86
N LEU A 22 1.55 -17.20 -17.16
CA LEU A 22 1.79 -15.87 -17.69
C LEU A 22 0.78 -14.83 -17.16
N SER A 23 -0.47 -15.26 -16.92
CA SER A 23 -1.48 -14.38 -16.30
C SER A 23 -1.09 -14.00 -14.88
N GLN A 24 -0.67 -14.98 -14.08
CA GLN A 24 -0.21 -14.73 -12.71
C GLN A 24 1.04 -13.84 -12.67
N LEU A 25 1.96 -14.00 -13.62
CA LEU A 25 3.12 -13.09 -13.75
C LEU A 25 2.68 -11.65 -13.98
N ARG A 26 1.76 -11.40 -14.92
CA ARG A 26 1.24 -10.06 -15.19
C ARG A 26 0.52 -9.44 -13.99
N ILE A 27 -0.24 -10.25 -13.24
CA ILE A 27 -0.88 -9.80 -11.99
C ILE A 27 0.16 -9.33 -10.96
N ASN A 28 1.34 -9.97 -10.93
CA ASN A 28 2.47 -9.58 -10.10
C ASN A 28 3.33 -8.44 -10.70
N GLY A 29 2.91 -7.87 -11.85
CA GLY A 29 3.60 -6.75 -12.51
C GLY A 29 4.75 -7.14 -13.45
N TYR A 30 4.94 -8.44 -13.73
CA TYR A 30 6.01 -8.91 -14.60
C TYR A 30 5.47 -9.30 -15.97
N PHE A 31 5.92 -8.59 -17.00
CA PHE A 31 5.51 -8.82 -18.40
C PHE A 31 6.60 -9.53 -19.21
N ASN A 32 7.81 -9.61 -18.67
CA ASN A 32 8.96 -10.20 -19.34
C ASN A 32 9.68 -11.20 -18.43
N LEU A 33 9.67 -12.47 -18.80
CA LEU A 33 10.36 -13.54 -18.07
C LEU A 33 11.88 -13.34 -18.00
N SER A 34 12.48 -12.67 -18.99
CA SER A 34 13.92 -12.42 -18.99
C SER A 34 14.40 -11.51 -17.86
N GLU A 35 13.49 -10.74 -17.25
CA GLU A 35 13.75 -9.87 -16.11
C GLU A 35 13.77 -10.63 -14.77
N LEU A 36 13.39 -11.90 -14.78
CA LEU A 36 13.27 -12.72 -13.59
C LEU A 36 14.44 -13.70 -13.45
N GLU A 37 14.93 -13.83 -12.23
CA GLU A 37 15.88 -14.86 -11.82
C GLU A 37 15.16 -16.19 -11.61
N ALA A 38 14.06 -16.18 -10.85
CA ALA A 38 13.27 -17.36 -10.53
C ALA A 38 11.79 -17.05 -10.36
N VAL A 39 10.95 -18.07 -10.58
CA VAL A 39 9.52 -18.05 -10.26
C VAL A 39 9.18 -19.35 -9.54
N PHE A 40 8.51 -19.23 -8.40
CA PHE A 40 8.06 -20.33 -7.55
C PHE A 40 6.55 -20.44 -7.58
N LEU A 41 6.04 -21.67 -7.56
CA LEU A 41 4.64 -21.94 -7.30
C LEU A 41 4.47 -22.21 -5.80
N GLU A 42 3.64 -21.42 -5.16
CA GLU A 42 3.36 -21.52 -3.73
C GLU A 42 2.27 -22.59 -3.45
N GLU A 43 2.17 -23.04 -2.21
CA GLU A 43 1.18 -24.05 -1.79
C GLU A 43 -0.27 -23.61 -2.03
N ASN A 44 -0.54 -22.30 -2.02
CA ASN A 44 -1.87 -21.74 -2.29
C ASN A 44 -2.19 -21.60 -3.80
N GLY A 45 -1.32 -22.12 -4.67
CA GLY A 45 -1.48 -22.06 -6.13
C GLY A 45 -1.11 -20.73 -6.78
N LYS A 46 -0.64 -19.74 -5.99
CA LYS A 46 -0.13 -18.47 -6.53
C LYS A 46 1.34 -18.59 -6.86
N ILE A 47 1.86 -17.64 -7.64
CA ILE A 47 3.28 -17.57 -7.93
C ILE A 47 3.96 -16.44 -7.17
N SER A 48 5.22 -16.67 -6.80
CA SER A 48 6.16 -15.67 -6.32
C SER A 48 7.28 -15.53 -7.33
N ALA A 49 7.65 -14.29 -7.66
CA ALA A 49 8.67 -13.98 -8.65
C ALA A 49 9.84 -13.25 -8.02
N LEU A 50 11.04 -13.70 -8.28
CA LEU A 50 12.29 -13.04 -7.89
C LEU A 50 12.88 -12.34 -9.12
N PRO A 51 12.91 -11.01 -9.17
CA PRO A 51 13.53 -10.30 -10.28
C PRO A 51 15.07 -10.41 -10.21
N LYS A 52 15.72 -10.29 -11.36
CA LYS A 52 17.17 -10.14 -11.45
C LYS A 52 17.59 -8.82 -10.78
N SER A 53 18.81 -8.78 -10.28
CA SER A 53 19.34 -7.59 -9.58
C SER A 53 19.26 -6.32 -10.44
N GLU A 54 19.53 -6.44 -11.73
CA GLU A 54 19.47 -5.35 -12.71
C GLU A 54 18.04 -4.95 -13.13
N SER A 55 17.05 -5.79 -12.81
CA SER A 55 15.65 -5.57 -13.22
C SER A 55 14.72 -5.22 -12.06
N ARG A 56 15.20 -5.28 -10.81
CA ARG A 56 14.41 -4.87 -9.65
C ARG A 56 14.39 -3.35 -9.49
N PRO A 57 13.35 -2.78 -8.84
CA PRO A 57 13.37 -1.37 -8.47
C PRO A 57 14.59 -1.01 -7.62
N LEU A 58 15.14 0.18 -7.86
CA LEU A 58 16.18 0.75 -7.02
C LEU A 58 15.62 1.04 -5.61
N ILE A 59 16.40 0.69 -4.61
CA ILE A 59 16.12 1.10 -3.22
C ILE A 59 17.14 2.18 -2.79
N PRO A 60 16.81 3.00 -1.78
CA PRO A 60 17.70 4.08 -1.33
C PRO A 60 19.13 3.62 -1.07
N LYS A 61 19.32 2.42 -0.54
CA LYS A 61 20.65 1.83 -0.27
C LYS A 61 21.49 1.64 -1.53
N ASP A 62 20.87 1.37 -2.68
CA ASP A 62 21.59 1.12 -3.95
C ASP A 62 22.32 2.39 -4.45
N ILE A 63 21.81 3.55 -4.08
CA ILE A 63 22.37 4.87 -4.44
C ILE A 63 22.99 5.58 -3.23
N ALA A 64 23.32 4.84 -2.17
CA ALA A 64 23.89 5.37 -0.92
C ALA A 64 23.04 6.49 -0.30
N LEU A 65 21.72 6.45 -0.48
CA LEU A 65 20.78 7.36 0.15
C LEU A 65 20.25 6.73 1.45
N PHE A 66 20.30 7.50 2.53
CA PHE A 66 19.84 7.08 3.86
C PHE A 66 18.70 8.00 4.30
N PRO A 67 17.46 7.72 3.87
CA PRO A 67 16.30 8.51 4.28
C PRO A 67 16.07 8.39 5.79
N ASP A 68 15.42 9.40 6.36
CA ASP A 68 14.93 9.33 7.72
C ASP A 68 13.94 8.18 7.89
N LYS A 69 13.84 7.72 9.14
CA LYS A 69 12.93 6.61 9.45
C LYS A 69 11.47 7.06 9.27
N ASP A 70 10.73 6.32 8.47
CA ASP A 70 9.27 6.48 8.37
C ASP A 70 8.60 5.99 9.65
N GLU A 71 7.66 6.76 10.15
CA GLU A 71 6.80 6.39 11.26
C GLU A 71 5.34 6.23 10.81
N PRO A 72 4.62 5.24 11.36
CA PRO A 72 3.21 5.05 11.02
C PRO A 72 2.38 6.27 11.38
N LEU A 73 1.43 6.63 10.51
CA LEU A 73 0.45 7.67 10.80
C LEU A 73 -0.47 7.22 11.96
N ILE A 74 -0.74 8.14 12.89
CA ILE A 74 -1.67 7.91 13.99
C ILE A 74 -3.06 8.37 13.56
N THR A 75 -4.02 7.44 13.52
CA THR A 75 -5.41 7.77 13.21
C THR A 75 -6.07 8.43 14.40
N LEU A 76 -6.59 9.65 14.22
CA LEU A 76 -7.21 10.46 15.28
C LEU A 76 -8.74 10.49 15.21
N VAL A 77 -9.30 10.45 13.99
CA VAL A 77 -10.75 10.46 13.77
C VAL A 77 -11.12 9.45 12.69
N ILE A 78 -12.16 8.68 12.95
CA ILE A 78 -12.82 7.82 11.96
C ILE A 78 -14.32 8.10 12.02
N ASP A 79 -14.94 8.37 10.86
CA ASP A 79 -16.38 8.57 10.70
C ASP A 79 -17.00 9.55 11.74
N GLY A 80 -16.30 10.64 12.00
CA GLY A 80 -16.71 11.68 12.95
C GLY A 80 -16.54 11.33 14.42
N LYS A 81 -15.89 10.21 14.73
CA LYS A 81 -15.59 9.78 16.10
C LYS A 81 -14.12 9.92 16.39
N VAL A 82 -13.79 10.61 17.49
CA VAL A 82 -12.42 10.76 17.96
C VAL A 82 -11.94 9.46 18.59
N LEU A 83 -10.78 9.00 18.17
CA LEU A 83 -10.06 7.89 18.81
C LEU A 83 -9.24 8.46 19.98
N THR A 84 -9.89 8.58 21.13
CA THR A 84 -9.31 9.25 22.33
C THR A 84 -8.02 8.60 22.80
N GLY A 85 -7.89 7.29 22.69
CA GLY A 85 -6.65 6.55 23.00
C GLY A 85 -5.50 6.98 22.11
N ASN A 86 -5.73 7.08 20.80
CA ASN A 86 -4.73 7.48 19.83
C ASN A 86 -4.35 8.97 20.00
N LEU A 87 -5.34 9.80 20.29
CA LEU A 87 -5.12 11.24 20.55
C LEU A 87 -4.21 11.44 21.78
N LYS A 88 -4.46 10.69 22.87
CA LYS A 88 -3.60 10.70 24.05
C LYS A 88 -2.20 10.14 23.75
N PHE A 89 -2.14 9.04 22.98
CA PHE A 89 -0.87 8.43 22.57
C PHE A 89 0.00 9.41 21.76
N SER A 90 -0.60 10.23 20.91
CA SER A 90 0.10 11.28 20.17
C SER A 90 0.50 12.49 21.03
N GLY A 91 0.18 12.49 22.34
CA GLY A 91 0.45 13.64 23.24
C GLY A 91 -0.42 14.87 22.97
N LYS A 92 -1.53 14.69 22.23
CA LYS A 92 -2.42 15.79 21.84
C LYS A 92 -3.76 15.70 22.57
N ASP A 93 -4.48 16.81 22.59
CA ASP A 93 -5.82 16.91 23.15
C ASP A 93 -6.86 17.32 22.12
N ILE A 94 -8.12 17.34 22.54
CA ILE A 94 -9.26 17.71 21.69
C ILE A 94 -9.19 19.17 21.22
N THR A 95 -8.58 20.03 22.01
CA THR A 95 -8.42 21.46 21.69
C THR A 95 -7.47 21.63 20.52
N TRP A 96 -6.33 20.93 20.58
CA TRP A 96 -5.37 20.89 19.49
C TRP A 96 -6.01 20.32 18.20
N LEU A 97 -6.73 19.18 18.31
CA LEU A 97 -7.40 18.57 17.17
C LEU A 97 -8.40 19.54 16.51
N ASN A 98 -9.26 20.18 17.31
CA ASN A 98 -10.22 21.15 16.79
C ASN A 98 -9.54 22.34 16.10
N LYS A 99 -8.43 22.86 16.67
CA LYS A 99 -7.66 23.92 16.05
C LYS A 99 -7.14 23.48 14.67
N LYS A 100 -6.52 22.29 14.59
CA LYS A 100 -5.96 21.76 13.35
C LYS A 100 -7.02 21.48 12.28
N LEU A 101 -8.19 21.00 12.67
CA LEU A 101 -9.32 20.81 11.75
C LEU A 101 -9.85 22.15 11.22
N LYS A 102 -9.94 23.19 12.07
CA LYS A 102 -10.34 24.55 11.65
C LYS A 102 -9.37 25.15 10.65
N GLU A 103 -8.06 24.94 10.81
CA GLU A 103 -7.03 25.36 9.84
C GLU A 103 -7.29 24.76 8.43
N GLN A 104 -7.98 23.60 8.36
CA GLN A 104 -8.40 22.92 7.12
C GLN A 104 -9.87 23.20 6.73
N ASN A 105 -10.48 24.26 7.29
CA ASN A 105 -11.89 24.61 7.06
C ASN A 105 -12.88 23.50 7.45
N ILE A 106 -12.57 22.75 8.51
CA ILE A 106 -13.46 21.75 9.11
C ILE A 106 -13.88 22.23 10.48
N ASN A 107 -15.14 22.64 10.61
CA ASN A 107 -15.64 23.24 11.85
C ASN A 107 -16.20 22.22 12.84
N ARG A 108 -16.57 21.03 12.39
CA ARG A 108 -17.15 19.98 13.23
C ARG A 108 -16.46 18.65 12.99
N ILE A 109 -16.09 17.97 14.07
CA ILE A 109 -15.49 16.63 14.00
C ILE A 109 -16.43 15.62 13.33
N SER A 110 -17.76 15.78 13.52
CA SER A 110 -18.77 14.94 12.87
C SER A 110 -18.69 14.93 11.34
N ASP A 111 -18.13 15.96 10.73
CA ASP A 111 -17.98 16.10 9.28
C ASP A 111 -16.67 15.47 8.77
N VAL A 112 -15.82 14.96 9.67
CA VAL A 112 -14.58 14.25 9.32
C VAL A 112 -14.88 12.79 9.03
N PHE A 113 -14.45 12.30 7.87
CA PHE A 113 -14.48 10.87 7.56
C PHE A 113 -13.24 10.17 8.12
N LEU A 114 -12.06 10.75 7.88
CA LEU A 114 -10.78 10.27 8.39
C LEU A 114 -9.89 11.47 8.75
N ALA A 115 -9.19 11.39 9.87
CA ALA A 115 -8.08 12.28 10.16
C ALA A 115 -6.91 11.47 10.74
N VAL A 116 -5.72 11.71 10.20
CA VAL A 116 -4.47 11.07 10.62
C VAL A 116 -3.42 12.14 10.91
N CYS A 117 -2.48 11.81 11.79
CA CYS A 117 -1.38 12.67 12.19
C CYS A 117 -0.05 11.95 11.97
N ASP A 118 0.95 12.65 11.44
CA ASP A 118 2.32 12.17 11.36
C ASP A 118 3.15 12.51 12.61
N SER A 119 4.39 12.05 12.65
CA SER A 119 5.34 12.33 13.74
C SER A 119 5.75 13.80 13.87
N ASN A 120 5.51 14.62 12.84
CA ASN A 120 5.78 16.05 12.82
C ASN A 120 4.54 16.90 13.18
N ASP A 121 3.51 16.29 13.77
CA ASP A 121 2.26 16.96 14.15
C ASP A 121 1.45 17.51 12.96
N LYS A 122 1.75 17.06 11.74
CA LYS A 122 0.97 17.43 10.57
C LYS A 122 -0.26 16.52 10.48
N ILE A 123 -1.43 17.15 10.46
CA ILE A 123 -2.70 16.45 10.31
C ILE A 123 -3.15 16.45 8.84
N THR A 124 -3.60 15.30 8.38
CA THR A 124 -4.29 15.15 7.10
C THR A 124 -5.72 14.69 7.36
N SER A 125 -6.71 15.45 6.84
CA SER A 125 -8.12 15.20 7.12
C SER A 125 -8.92 15.09 5.84
N TYR A 126 -9.87 14.16 5.83
CA TYR A 126 -10.81 13.93 4.75
C TYR A 126 -12.23 14.17 5.26
N LYS A 127 -12.98 15.05 4.59
CA LYS A 127 -14.38 15.33 4.92
C LYS A 127 -15.28 14.21 4.41
N LYS A 128 -16.41 14.01 5.07
CA LYS A 128 -17.53 13.19 4.55
C LYS A 128 -18.11 13.85 3.32
N ILE A 129 -17.95 13.23 2.17
CA ILE A 129 -18.57 13.66 0.92
C ILE A 129 -19.83 12.82 0.73
N LYS A 130 -21.00 13.46 0.73
CA LYS A 130 -22.30 12.79 0.59
C LYS A 130 -22.71 12.59 -0.86
N ASN A 131 -22.15 13.36 -1.77
CA ASN A 131 -22.46 13.26 -3.20
C ASN A 131 -21.73 12.08 -3.84
N LYS A 132 -22.38 11.43 -4.81
CA LYS A 132 -21.69 10.45 -5.64
C LYS A 132 -20.57 11.14 -6.42
N PRO A 133 -19.43 10.46 -6.67
CA PRO A 133 -18.41 10.99 -7.54
C PRO A 133 -18.98 11.18 -8.96
N ASP A 134 -18.53 12.22 -9.66
CA ASP A 134 -18.94 12.50 -11.04
C ASP A 134 -18.59 11.35 -11.99
N ARG A 135 -17.67 10.50 -11.60
CA ARG A 135 -17.27 9.30 -12.32
C ARG A 135 -17.08 8.17 -11.33
N ASP A 136 -17.92 7.15 -11.40
CA ASP A 136 -17.74 5.93 -10.63
C ASP A 136 -16.78 5.01 -11.37
N MET A 137 -15.57 4.83 -10.83
CA MET A 137 -14.54 4.00 -11.45
C MET A 137 -14.72 2.50 -11.16
N PHE A 138 -15.74 2.14 -10.36
CA PHE A 138 -16.01 0.76 -9.94
C PHE A 138 -17.32 0.20 -10.49
N GLN A 139 -17.94 0.89 -11.46
CA GLN A 139 -19.08 0.38 -12.23
C GLN A 139 -18.68 0.04 -13.65
#